data_478963a662c16849c0620556b874afcd
#
_entry.id   478963a662c16849c0620556b874afcd
#
_cell.length_a   1.000
_cell.length_b   1.000
_cell.length_c   1.000
_cell.angle_alpha   90.00
_cell.angle_beta   90.00
_cell.angle_gamma   90.00
#
_symmetry.space_group_name_H-M   'P 1'
#
loop_
_entity.id
_entity.type
_entity.pdbx_description
1 polymer ?
#
loop_
_entity_poly.entity_id
_entity_poly.type
_entity_poly.pdbx_seq_one_letter_code
_entity_poly.pdbx_strand_id
1 'polypeptide(L)'
;MASFLPTIGSGGKIVLMKKFDAHGFLALAERERATNTMLVPVQYRRIMALPDFDSFDLSSFVMKYCTSAPFPAALKADIVKRWPGGLIEIYGLTEGGGVCLLEAHKYPDKLHTVGQPSPGHDMRVIDEDGNELPPGSVGEIVGRSPAMMTGYNNRPDATKAMHWYDNEGRLFYRHGDIGRFDEDGFLTLMDRAKDMIISGGFNIYPSDLEAVLLQHPGVVEAAVIGAPSEEWGETPVGFVVLRDGIKTEEVLMFVNSKVGKTQRLNRLIETGELPRSAIGKVLKRELRDSLT
;
A
#
# COMPACT_ATOMS: atom_id res chain seq x y z
N MET A 1 -9.15 -6.48 -14.66
CA MET A 1 -9.50 -5.88 -15.97
C MET A 1 -8.44 -4.92 -16.51
N ALA A 2 -7.69 -4.20 -15.67
CA ALA A 2 -6.73 -3.18 -16.11
C ALA A 2 -5.62 -3.66 -17.07
N SER A 3 -5.20 -4.91 -16.99
CA SER A 3 -4.21 -5.48 -17.91
C SER A 3 -4.83 -6.28 -19.07
N PHE A 4 -6.00 -6.86 -18.87
CA PHE A 4 -6.64 -7.78 -19.81
C PHE A 4 -7.12 -7.10 -21.10
N LEU A 5 -7.94 -6.05 -20.96
CA LEU A 5 -8.53 -5.34 -22.10
C LEU A 5 -7.48 -4.65 -22.97
N PRO A 6 -6.49 -3.92 -22.41
CA PRO A 6 -5.43 -3.33 -23.21
C PRO A 6 -4.61 -4.39 -23.97
N THR A 7 -4.30 -5.54 -23.34
CA THR A 7 -3.53 -6.61 -24.00
C THR A 7 -4.29 -7.19 -25.19
N ILE A 8 -5.58 -7.48 -25.05
CA ILE A 8 -6.39 -7.99 -26.16
C ILE A 8 -6.56 -6.91 -27.23
N GLY A 9 -6.85 -5.67 -26.83
CA GLY A 9 -7.04 -4.54 -27.75
C GLY A 9 -5.80 -4.22 -28.60
N SER A 10 -4.60 -4.54 -28.09
CA SER A 10 -3.34 -4.39 -28.82
C SER A 10 -2.92 -5.65 -29.60
N GLY A 11 -3.76 -6.69 -29.63
CA GLY A 11 -3.44 -7.96 -30.30
C GLY A 11 -2.44 -8.84 -29.52
N GLY A 12 -2.25 -8.56 -28.24
CA GLY A 12 -1.33 -9.31 -27.38
C GLY A 12 -1.89 -10.67 -26.93
N LYS A 13 -0.99 -11.58 -26.57
CA LYS A 13 -1.30 -12.89 -25.99
C LYS A 13 -1.42 -12.76 -24.48
N ILE A 14 -2.47 -13.35 -23.89
CA ILE A 14 -2.63 -13.48 -22.44
C ILE A 14 -2.34 -14.90 -22.02
N VAL A 15 -1.44 -15.05 -21.04
CA VAL A 15 -1.09 -16.32 -20.42
C VAL A 15 -1.69 -16.35 -19.01
N LEU A 16 -2.56 -17.35 -18.76
CA LEU A 16 -3.30 -17.46 -17.49
C LEU A 16 -2.82 -18.67 -16.70
N MET A 17 -2.65 -18.45 -15.40
CA MET A 17 -2.47 -19.53 -14.43
C MET A 17 -3.81 -19.84 -13.74
N LYS A 18 -4.10 -21.14 -13.55
CA LYS A 18 -5.29 -21.58 -12.82
C LYS A 18 -5.26 -21.14 -11.34
N LYS A 19 -4.08 -21.18 -10.74
CA LYS A 19 -3.78 -20.74 -9.37
C LYS A 19 -2.36 -20.20 -9.34
N PHE A 20 -2.13 -19.12 -8.59
CA PHE A 20 -0.79 -18.57 -8.42
C PHE A 20 0.11 -19.53 -7.66
N ASP A 21 1.24 -19.83 -8.23
CA ASP A 21 2.41 -20.51 -7.68
C ASP A 21 3.67 -19.77 -8.15
N ALA A 22 4.57 -19.43 -7.23
CA ALA A 22 5.69 -18.56 -7.55
C ALA A 22 6.69 -19.21 -8.53
N HIS A 23 7.04 -20.49 -8.30
CA HIS A 23 7.95 -21.21 -9.18
C HIS A 23 7.30 -21.49 -10.55
N GLY A 24 6.05 -21.96 -10.55
CA GLY A 24 5.27 -22.16 -11.78
C GLY A 24 5.07 -20.88 -12.58
N PHE A 25 4.97 -19.71 -11.91
CA PHE A 25 4.93 -18.42 -12.57
C PHE A 25 6.22 -18.14 -13.35
N LEU A 26 7.40 -18.33 -12.72
CA LEU A 26 8.69 -18.10 -13.38
C LEU A 26 8.91 -19.04 -14.56
N ALA A 27 8.64 -20.35 -14.38
CA ALA A 27 8.74 -21.34 -15.47
C ALA A 27 7.80 -21.02 -16.64
N LEU A 28 6.59 -20.53 -16.34
CA LEU A 28 5.63 -20.13 -17.36
C LEU A 28 6.08 -18.84 -18.07
N ALA A 29 6.57 -17.86 -17.31
CA ALA A 29 7.05 -16.59 -17.84
C ALA A 29 8.25 -16.78 -18.80
N GLU A 30 9.22 -17.61 -18.42
CA GLU A 30 10.35 -17.99 -19.25
C GLU A 30 9.90 -18.70 -20.53
N ARG A 31 9.11 -19.79 -20.40
CA ARG A 31 8.63 -20.60 -21.54
C ARG A 31 7.84 -19.77 -22.55
N GLU A 32 6.95 -18.93 -22.08
CA GLU A 32 6.07 -18.11 -22.93
C GLU A 32 6.71 -16.79 -23.35
N ARG A 33 7.95 -16.51 -22.87
CA ARG A 33 8.68 -15.26 -23.07
C ARG A 33 7.80 -14.03 -22.74
N ALA A 34 7.25 -14.05 -21.53
CA ALA A 34 6.34 -12.99 -21.07
C ALA A 34 7.03 -11.63 -21.08
N THR A 35 6.35 -10.63 -21.64
CA THR A 35 6.88 -9.26 -21.74
C THR A 35 6.35 -8.36 -20.63
N ASN A 36 5.17 -8.69 -20.09
CA ASN A 36 4.51 -7.87 -19.07
C ASN A 36 3.85 -8.76 -18.02
N THR A 37 3.77 -8.24 -16.81
CA THR A 37 2.98 -8.85 -15.73
C THR A 37 2.35 -7.78 -14.83
N MET A 38 1.22 -8.12 -14.22
CA MET A 38 0.58 -7.31 -13.19
C MET A 38 0.33 -8.18 -11.97
N LEU A 39 1.01 -7.90 -10.89
CA LEU A 39 0.99 -8.67 -9.65
C LEU A 39 0.72 -7.75 -8.45
N VAL A 40 0.40 -8.35 -7.31
CA VAL A 40 0.31 -7.65 -6.03
C VAL A 40 1.58 -7.87 -5.20
N PRO A 41 1.90 -7.02 -4.21
CA PRO A 41 3.17 -7.07 -3.47
C PRO A 41 3.49 -8.43 -2.86
N VAL A 42 2.50 -9.16 -2.33
CA VAL A 42 2.71 -10.50 -1.75
C VAL A 42 3.16 -11.53 -2.80
N GLN A 43 2.70 -11.40 -4.04
CA GLN A 43 3.15 -12.28 -5.13
C GLN A 43 4.59 -11.97 -5.51
N TYR A 44 4.96 -10.69 -5.65
CA TYR A 44 6.34 -10.28 -5.85
C TYR A 44 7.26 -10.79 -4.75
N ARG A 45 6.86 -10.63 -3.48
CA ARG A 45 7.65 -11.13 -2.33
C ARG A 45 7.91 -12.63 -2.42
N ARG A 46 6.88 -13.42 -2.75
CA ARG A 46 7.01 -14.89 -2.90
C ARG A 46 7.92 -15.28 -4.05
N ILE A 47 7.84 -14.58 -5.18
CA ILE A 47 8.70 -14.81 -6.34
C ILE A 47 10.15 -14.48 -6.01
N MET A 48 10.41 -13.27 -5.48
CA MET A 48 11.76 -12.79 -5.16
C MET A 48 12.46 -13.58 -4.05
N ALA A 49 11.68 -14.26 -3.19
CA ALA A 49 12.20 -15.12 -2.11
C ALA A 49 12.62 -16.53 -2.59
N LEU A 50 12.35 -16.89 -3.84
CA LEU A 50 12.77 -18.19 -4.36
C LEU A 50 14.31 -18.27 -4.48
N PRO A 51 14.94 -19.35 -3.95
CA PRO A 51 16.39 -19.49 -3.99
C PRO A 51 16.97 -19.56 -5.42
N ASP A 52 16.18 -20.05 -6.34
CA ASP A 52 16.52 -20.28 -7.75
C ASP A 52 15.97 -19.17 -8.68
N PHE A 53 15.48 -18.05 -8.14
CA PHE A 53 14.94 -16.93 -8.94
C PHE A 53 15.88 -16.50 -10.07
N ASP A 54 17.18 -16.36 -9.78
CA ASP A 54 18.18 -15.86 -10.72
C ASP A 54 18.56 -16.91 -11.78
N SER A 55 18.02 -18.14 -11.72
CA SER A 55 18.26 -19.19 -12.71
C SER A 55 17.30 -19.12 -13.92
N PHE A 56 16.21 -18.36 -13.81
CA PHE A 56 15.22 -18.21 -14.88
C PHE A 56 15.62 -17.13 -15.90
N ASP A 57 15.43 -17.38 -17.18
CA ASP A 57 15.58 -16.36 -18.23
C ASP A 57 14.35 -15.46 -18.30
N LEU A 58 14.42 -14.33 -17.61
CA LEU A 58 13.39 -13.31 -17.59
C LEU A 58 13.72 -12.11 -18.50
N SER A 59 14.69 -12.25 -19.42
CA SER A 59 15.16 -11.19 -20.31
C SER A 59 14.10 -10.63 -21.25
N SER A 60 13.02 -11.37 -21.48
CA SER A 60 11.89 -10.93 -22.29
C SER A 60 11.00 -9.86 -21.63
N PHE A 61 11.12 -9.67 -20.31
CA PHE A 61 10.28 -8.68 -19.62
C PHE A 61 10.62 -7.25 -20.04
N VAL A 62 9.58 -6.51 -20.41
CA VAL A 62 9.63 -5.09 -20.72
C VAL A 62 9.12 -4.28 -19.50
N MET A 63 7.97 -4.70 -18.92
CA MET A 63 7.37 -3.96 -17.82
C MET A 63 6.64 -4.86 -16.82
N LYS A 64 6.80 -4.54 -15.55
CA LYS A 64 6.10 -5.13 -14.42
C LYS A 64 5.24 -4.08 -13.73
N TYR A 65 4.00 -4.43 -13.40
CA TYR A 65 3.06 -3.55 -12.73
C TYR A 65 2.68 -4.11 -11.36
N CYS A 66 2.52 -3.22 -10.39
CA CYS A 66 2.08 -3.56 -9.04
C CYS A 66 0.99 -2.60 -8.57
N THR A 67 0.02 -3.10 -7.81
CA THR A 67 -1.08 -2.31 -7.26
C THR A 67 -1.72 -2.99 -6.04
N SER A 68 -2.72 -2.38 -5.45
CA SER A 68 -3.70 -2.92 -4.51
C SER A 68 -3.28 -3.06 -3.05
N ALA A 69 -2.01 -2.96 -2.70
CA ALA A 69 -1.53 -3.04 -1.32
C ALA A 69 -0.22 -2.24 -1.17
N PRO A 70 0.20 -1.90 0.05
CA PRO A 70 1.49 -1.25 0.28
C PRO A 70 2.65 -2.06 -0.30
N PHE A 71 3.50 -1.39 -1.07
CA PHE A 71 4.63 -2.00 -1.76
C PHE A 71 5.96 -1.50 -1.17
N PRO A 72 6.64 -2.29 -0.32
CA PRO A 72 7.83 -1.85 0.39
C PRO A 72 8.97 -1.42 -0.54
N ALA A 73 9.63 -0.30 -0.19
CA ALA A 73 10.74 0.26 -0.97
C ALA A 73 11.88 -0.76 -1.20
N ALA A 74 12.22 -1.53 -0.17
CA ALA A 74 13.26 -2.57 -0.27
C ALA A 74 12.90 -3.66 -1.29
N LEU A 75 11.62 -4.06 -1.37
CA LEU A 75 11.18 -5.05 -2.35
C LEU A 75 11.18 -4.47 -3.76
N LYS A 76 10.77 -3.20 -3.93
CA LYS A 76 10.90 -2.50 -5.23
C LYS A 76 12.35 -2.43 -5.69
N ALA A 77 13.27 -2.09 -4.79
CA ALA A 77 14.70 -2.02 -5.08
C ALA A 77 15.26 -3.39 -5.52
N ASP A 78 14.90 -4.48 -4.83
CA ASP A 78 15.34 -5.83 -5.18
C ASP A 78 14.80 -6.27 -6.55
N ILE A 79 13.52 -6.00 -6.83
CA ILE A 79 12.91 -6.29 -8.14
C ILE A 79 13.60 -5.50 -9.27
N VAL A 80 13.82 -4.20 -9.07
CA VAL A 80 14.49 -3.37 -10.09
C VAL A 80 15.90 -3.84 -10.36
N LYS A 81 16.61 -4.32 -9.32
CA LYS A 81 17.99 -4.82 -9.43
C LYS A 81 18.08 -6.17 -10.13
N ARG A 82 17.19 -7.12 -9.81
CA ARG A 82 17.33 -8.54 -10.21
C ARG A 82 16.43 -8.97 -11.37
N TRP A 83 15.29 -8.29 -11.56
CA TRP A 83 14.32 -8.70 -12.56
C TRP A 83 14.35 -7.73 -13.75
N PRO A 84 14.75 -8.18 -14.96
CA PRO A 84 14.82 -7.33 -16.15
C PRO A 84 13.53 -6.57 -16.47
N GLY A 85 13.67 -5.44 -17.15
CA GLY A 85 12.57 -4.54 -17.52
C GLY A 85 12.17 -3.59 -16.40
N GLY A 86 11.26 -2.65 -16.72
CA GLY A 86 10.80 -1.63 -15.77
C GLY A 86 9.85 -2.18 -14.72
N LEU A 87 9.65 -1.38 -13.64
CA LEU A 87 8.65 -1.62 -12.60
C LEU A 87 7.83 -0.35 -12.41
N ILE A 88 6.51 -0.48 -12.47
CA ILE A 88 5.56 0.61 -12.19
C ILE A 88 4.63 0.18 -11.06
N GLU A 89 4.60 0.99 -10.00
CA GLU A 89 3.55 0.92 -8.99
C GLU A 89 2.41 1.86 -9.37
N ILE A 90 1.18 1.37 -9.19
CA ILE A 90 -0.05 2.10 -9.50
C ILE A 90 -0.84 2.28 -8.19
N TYR A 91 -1.01 3.50 -7.75
CA TYR A 91 -1.88 3.88 -6.65
C TYR A 91 -3.11 4.61 -7.18
N GLY A 92 -4.29 4.26 -6.69
CA GLY A 92 -5.54 4.93 -7.03
C GLY A 92 -6.76 4.12 -6.62
N LEU A 93 -7.93 4.62 -6.98
CA LEU A 93 -9.23 4.04 -6.69
C LEU A 93 -9.89 3.47 -7.94
N THR A 94 -10.65 2.39 -7.78
CA THR A 94 -11.55 1.87 -8.83
C THR A 94 -12.63 2.89 -9.20
N GLU A 95 -13.01 3.73 -8.26
CA GLU A 95 -13.96 4.83 -8.38
C GLU A 95 -13.46 5.96 -9.30
N GLY A 96 -12.18 5.97 -9.67
CA GLY A 96 -11.61 6.90 -10.64
C GLY A 96 -11.23 8.28 -10.08
N GLY A 97 -11.05 8.41 -8.77
CA GLY A 97 -10.66 9.66 -8.09
C GLY A 97 -9.20 10.09 -8.31
N GLY A 98 -8.55 9.68 -9.38
CA GLY A 98 -7.14 9.95 -9.64
C GLY A 98 -6.23 8.74 -9.45
N VAL A 99 -5.07 8.78 -10.09
CA VAL A 99 -4.06 7.72 -10.06
C VAL A 99 -2.68 8.36 -9.97
N CYS A 100 -1.82 7.87 -9.06
CA CYS A 100 -0.38 8.11 -9.09
C CYS A 100 0.36 6.91 -9.67
N LEU A 101 1.46 7.18 -10.37
CA LEU A 101 2.36 6.18 -10.95
C LEU A 101 3.78 6.42 -10.45
N LEU A 102 4.40 5.38 -9.90
CA LEU A 102 5.83 5.35 -9.61
C LEU A 102 6.54 4.46 -10.62
N GLU A 103 7.30 5.07 -11.52
CA GLU A 103 8.25 4.36 -12.38
C GLU A 103 9.52 4.04 -11.58
N ALA A 104 9.47 3.00 -10.74
CA ALA A 104 10.50 2.68 -9.75
C ALA A 104 11.91 2.51 -10.35
N HIS A 105 12.01 2.06 -11.60
CA HIS A 105 13.27 1.91 -12.33
C HIS A 105 13.89 3.24 -12.78
N LYS A 106 13.12 4.34 -12.78
CA LYS A 106 13.61 5.69 -13.12
C LYS A 106 13.91 6.54 -11.88
N TYR A 107 13.25 6.25 -10.76
CA TYR A 107 13.32 7.05 -9.53
C TYR A 107 13.76 6.19 -8.33
N PRO A 108 15.03 5.76 -8.28
CA PRO A 108 15.55 4.89 -7.22
C PRO A 108 15.54 5.53 -5.82
N ASP A 109 15.57 6.84 -5.73
CA ASP A 109 15.49 7.64 -4.50
C ASP A 109 14.05 7.85 -4.00
N LYS A 110 13.04 7.61 -4.84
CA LYS A 110 11.61 7.80 -4.54
C LYS A 110 10.85 6.48 -4.28
N LEU A 111 11.54 5.37 -4.05
CA LEU A 111 10.91 4.06 -3.87
C LEU A 111 9.98 3.97 -2.64
N HIS A 112 10.07 4.91 -1.71
CA HIS A 112 9.18 5.02 -0.56
C HIS A 112 7.83 5.67 -0.87
N THR A 113 7.66 6.23 -2.07
CA THR A 113 6.44 6.90 -2.55
C THR A 113 5.61 5.98 -3.44
N VAL A 114 4.42 6.44 -3.82
CA VAL A 114 3.57 5.81 -4.84
C VAL A 114 3.59 6.59 -6.17
N GLY A 115 4.56 7.49 -6.33
CA GLY A 115 4.79 8.25 -7.55
C GLY A 115 4.04 9.57 -7.63
N GLN A 116 3.91 10.07 -8.84
CA GLN A 116 3.27 11.34 -9.18
C GLN A 116 1.90 11.10 -9.84
N PRO A 117 0.97 12.08 -9.76
CA PRO A 117 -0.29 12.02 -10.48
C PRO A 117 -0.07 11.79 -11.99
N SER A 118 -0.84 10.87 -12.56
CA SER A 118 -0.81 10.62 -14.00
C SER A 118 -1.25 11.86 -14.79
N PRO A 119 -0.80 12.06 -16.03
CA PRO A 119 -1.26 13.14 -16.87
C PRO A 119 -2.79 13.23 -16.95
N GLY A 120 -3.35 14.42 -16.73
CA GLY A 120 -4.79 14.66 -16.70
C GLY A 120 -5.51 14.26 -15.40
N HIS A 121 -4.77 13.81 -14.40
CA HIS A 121 -5.28 13.55 -13.05
C HIS A 121 -4.87 14.71 -12.13
N ASP A 122 -5.81 15.20 -11.33
CA ASP A 122 -5.58 16.22 -10.31
C ASP A 122 -5.75 15.58 -8.94
N MET A 123 -4.68 15.59 -8.13
CA MET A 123 -4.69 15.00 -6.80
C MET A 123 -4.15 16.01 -5.80
N ARG A 124 -4.84 16.16 -4.68
CA ARG A 124 -4.57 17.16 -3.65
C ARG A 124 -4.68 16.55 -2.26
N VAL A 125 -4.32 17.34 -1.27
CA VAL A 125 -4.41 16.99 0.15
C VAL A 125 -5.28 18.03 0.85
N ILE A 126 -6.19 17.56 1.72
CA ILE A 126 -7.11 18.41 2.49
C ILE A 126 -6.99 18.13 3.99
N ASP A 127 -7.33 19.14 4.82
CA ASP A 127 -7.46 19.00 6.27
C ASP A 127 -8.80 18.34 6.67
N GLU A 128 -9.03 18.22 7.99
CA GLU A 128 -10.26 17.64 8.55
C GLU A 128 -11.50 18.51 8.26
N ASP A 129 -11.32 19.81 8.11
CA ASP A 129 -12.38 20.77 7.75
C ASP A 129 -12.67 20.80 6.25
N GLY A 130 -11.86 20.13 5.44
CA GLY A 130 -11.96 20.06 3.99
C GLY A 130 -11.29 21.24 3.26
N ASN A 131 -10.38 21.96 3.91
CA ASN A 131 -9.60 22.99 3.24
C ASN A 131 -8.40 22.36 2.53
N GLU A 132 -8.09 22.82 1.32
CA GLU A 132 -6.90 22.41 0.58
C GLU A 132 -5.63 22.82 1.32
N LEU A 133 -4.69 21.89 1.46
CA LEU A 133 -3.41 22.10 2.13
C LEU A 133 -2.29 22.35 1.13
N PRO A 134 -1.28 23.18 1.49
CA PRO A 134 -0.12 23.39 0.65
C PRO A 134 0.74 22.12 0.52
N PRO A 135 1.56 22.00 -0.57
CA PRO A 135 2.53 20.91 -0.72
C PRO A 135 3.40 20.73 0.52
N GLY A 136 3.75 19.48 0.85
CA GLY A 136 4.49 19.11 2.06
C GLY A 136 3.62 18.86 3.29
N SER A 137 2.35 19.29 3.28
CA SER A 137 1.41 19.05 4.38
C SER A 137 0.87 17.62 4.34
N VAL A 138 0.56 17.11 5.53
CA VAL A 138 -0.10 15.80 5.70
C VAL A 138 -1.61 16.02 5.83
N GLY A 139 -2.41 15.25 5.08
CA GLY A 139 -3.85 15.30 5.15
C GLY A 139 -4.52 14.21 4.33
N GLU A 140 -5.84 14.26 4.20
CA GLU A 140 -6.60 13.31 3.40
C GLU A 140 -6.40 13.58 1.91
N ILE A 141 -6.17 12.51 1.16
CA ILE A 141 -6.00 12.58 -0.30
C ILE A 141 -7.36 12.70 -0.97
N VAL A 142 -7.49 13.68 -1.84
CA VAL A 142 -8.63 13.84 -2.76
C VAL A 142 -8.11 13.85 -4.19
N GLY A 143 -8.90 13.33 -5.11
CA GLY A 143 -8.47 13.30 -6.50
C GLY A 143 -9.61 13.28 -7.50
N ARG A 144 -9.31 13.72 -8.72
CA ARG A 144 -10.20 13.67 -9.86
C ARG A 144 -9.49 13.19 -11.11
N SER A 145 -10.25 12.58 -12.02
CA SER A 145 -9.76 12.15 -13.32
C SER A 145 -10.91 12.09 -14.33
N PRO A 146 -10.60 11.94 -15.63
CA PRO A 146 -11.64 11.69 -16.65
C PRO A 146 -12.42 10.38 -16.46
N ALA A 147 -11.93 9.45 -15.61
CA ALA A 147 -12.51 8.12 -15.40
C ALA A 147 -13.32 8.00 -14.10
N MET A 148 -13.77 9.12 -13.52
CA MET A 148 -14.60 9.08 -12.30
C MET A 148 -15.92 8.33 -12.56
N MET A 149 -16.30 7.42 -11.63
CA MET A 149 -17.58 6.73 -11.68
C MET A 149 -18.73 7.73 -11.54
N THR A 150 -19.93 7.34 -11.94
CA THR A 150 -21.16 8.14 -11.72
C THR A 150 -21.73 7.96 -10.32
N GLY A 151 -21.34 6.88 -9.62
CA GLY A 151 -21.75 6.59 -8.25
C GLY A 151 -21.88 5.09 -7.98
N TYR A 152 -22.06 4.76 -6.70
CA TYR A 152 -22.34 3.39 -6.27
C TYR A 152 -23.78 3.00 -6.56
N ASN A 153 -24.00 1.82 -7.11
CA ASN A 153 -25.33 1.31 -7.43
C ASN A 153 -26.20 1.22 -6.16
N ASN A 154 -27.35 1.88 -6.19
CA ASN A 154 -28.32 1.95 -5.09
C ASN A 154 -27.75 2.44 -3.74
N ARG A 155 -26.67 3.23 -3.76
CA ARG A 155 -26.01 3.76 -2.56
C ARG A 155 -25.68 5.26 -2.71
N PRO A 156 -26.70 6.13 -2.85
CA PRO A 156 -26.47 7.58 -3.06
C PRO A 156 -25.74 8.24 -1.90
N ASP A 157 -26.01 7.82 -0.64
CA ASP A 157 -25.33 8.38 0.52
C ASP A 157 -23.83 8.03 0.54
N ALA A 158 -23.48 6.79 0.21
CA ALA A 158 -22.08 6.37 0.09
C ALA A 158 -21.36 7.11 -1.05
N THR A 159 -22.07 7.37 -2.15
CA THR A 159 -21.54 8.18 -3.26
C THR A 159 -21.28 9.61 -2.80
N LYS A 160 -22.25 10.23 -2.15
CA LYS A 160 -22.13 11.62 -1.65
C LYS A 160 -21.02 11.76 -0.60
N ALA A 161 -20.82 10.76 0.25
CA ALA A 161 -19.76 10.75 1.26
C ALA A 161 -18.35 10.80 0.67
N MET A 162 -18.16 10.38 -0.59
CA MET A 162 -16.88 10.51 -1.29
C MET A 162 -16.65 11.88 -1.93
N HIS A 163 -17.67 12.73 -2.02
CA HIS A 163 -17.56 13.99 -2.73
C HIS A 163 -16.82 15.03 -1.90
N TRP A 164 -15.89 15.69 -2.53
CA TRP A 164 -15.29 16.93 -2.09
C TRP A 164 -15.26 17.91 -3.27
N TYR A 165 -15.53 19.17 -3.01
CA TYR A 165 -15.55 20.23 -4.03
C TYR A 165 -14.50 21.27 -3.71
N ASP A 166 -13.71 21.65 -4.69
CA ASP A 166 -12.76 22.73 -4.54
C ASP A 166 -13.45 24.12 -4.62
N ASN A 167 -12.66 25.18 -4.47
CA ASN A 167 -13.15 26.56 -4.50
C ASN A 167 -13.75 26.99 -5.87
N GLU A 168 -13.50 26.23 -6.92
CA GLU A 168 -14.07 26.44 -8.26
C GLU A 168 -15.32 25.57 -8.49
N GLY A 169 -15.76 24.81 -7.48
CA GLY A 169 -16.90 23.89 -7.56
C GLY A 169 -16.61 22.61 -8.36
N ARG A 170 -15.35 22.28 -8.61
CA ARG A 170 -14.97 21.03 -9.30
C ARG A 170 -15.05 19.86 -8.32
N LEU A 171 -15.66 18.76 -8.75
CA LEU A 171 -15.80 17.55 -7.96
C LEU A 171 -14.50 16.75 -7.95
N PHE A 172 -14.10 16.33 -6.76
CA PHE A 172 -13.06 15.34 -6.45
C PHE A 172 -13.65 14.22 -5.60
N TYR A 173 -12.99 13.06 -5.60
CA TYR A 173 -13.32 11.98 -4.67
C TYR A 173 -12.30 11.89 -3.55
N ARG A 174 -12.81 11.73 -2.32
CA ARG A 174 -12.01 11.39 -1.14
C ARG A 174 -11.50 9.97 -1.28
N HIS A 175 -10.19 9.77 -1.14
CA HIS A 175 -9.58 8.45 -1.17
C HIS A 175 -9.75 7.70 0.16
N GLY A 176 -9.93 8.42 1.25
CA GLY A 176 -9.90 7.88 2.60
C GLY A 176 -8.50 7.37 2.99
N ASP A 177 -7.48 7.81 2.28
CA ASP A 177 -6.07 7.58 2.57
C ASP A 177 -5.44 8.92 3.00
N ILE A 178 -4.51 8.87 3.95
CA ILE A 178 -3.73 10.01 4.41
C ILE A 178 -2.36 9.97 3.72
N GLY A 179 -1.89 11.12 3.29
CA GLY A 179 -0.58 11.22 2.64
C GLY A 179 -0.10 12.65 2.51
N ARG A 180 1.04 12.81 1.86
CA ARG A 180 1.60 14.13 1.51
C ARG A 180 2.33 14.05 0.19
N PHE A 181 2.31 15.15 -0.55
CA PHE A 181 3.18 15.35 -1.70
C PHE A 181 4.49 16.00 -1.26
N ASP A 182 5.61 15.54 -1.79
CA ASP A 182 6.89 16.22 -1.64
C ASP A 182 7.03 17.38 -2.65
N GLU A 183 8.17 18.09 -2.59
CA GLU A 183 8.45 19.26 -3.46
C GLU A 183 8.51 18.88 -4.95
N ASP A 184 8.83 17.64 -5.27
CA ASP A 184 8.85 17.10 -6.63
C ASP A 184 7.49 16.56 -7.08
N GLY A 185 6.45 16.62 -6.22
CA GLY A 185 5.09 16.14 -6.50
C GLY A 185 4.92 14.61 -6.36
N PHE A 186 5.83 13.92 -5.68
CA PHE A 186 5.67 12.49 -5.36
C PHE A 186 4.81 12.32 -4.11
N LEU A 187 3.82 11.43 -4.19
CA LEU A 187 2.92 11.12 -3.09
C LEU A 187 3.50 10.02 -2.19
N THR A 188 3.65 10.33 -0.91
CA THR A 188 3.91 9.35 0.14
C THR A 188 2.60 9.04 0.85
N LEU A 189 2.19 7.77 0.84
CA LEU A 189 1.06 7.29 1.65
C LEU A 189 1.51 7.06 3.08
N MET A 190 0.70 7.50 4.04
CA MET A 190 0.95 7.30 5.46
C MET A 190 0.05 6.21 6.03
N ASP A 191 -1.28 6.40 5.95
CA ASP A 191 -2.25 5.39 6.41
C ASP A 191 -3.63 5.64 5.81
N ARG A 192 -4.61 4.81 6.20
CA ARG A 192 -6.02 5.11 5.96
C ARG A 192 -6.56 6.02 7.06
N ALA A 193 -7.36 7.02 6.69
CA ALA A 193 -8.00 7.93 7.64
C ALA A 193 -8.74 7.17 8.76
N LYS A 194 -9.46 6.10 8.42
CA LYS A 194 -10.19 5.24 9.38
C LYS A 194 -9.32 4.31 10.23
N ASP A 195 -8.06 4.12 9.87
CA ASP A 195 -7.11 3.26 10.58
C ASP A 195 -6.11 4.08 11.41
N MET A 196 -6.10 5.40 11.23
CA MET A 196 -5.35 6.36 12.06
C MET A 196 -5.82 6.26 13.52
N ILE A 197 -4.89 6.24 14.44
CA ILE A 197 -5.12 6.08 15.88
C ILE A 197 -5.09 7.47 16.50
N ILE A 198 -6.17 7.85 17.21
CA ILE A 198 -6.23 9.13 17.92
C ILE A 198 -5.95 8.87 19.39
N SER A 199 -4.71 9.09 19.82
CA SER A 199 -4.26 8.84 21.18
C SER A 199 -3.93 10.16 21.90
N GLY A 200 -4.70 10.51 22.90
CA GLY A 200 -4.51 11.75 23.67
C GLY A 200 -4.54 13.03 22.80
N GLY A 201 -5.31 13.03 21.71
CA GLY A 201 -5.38 14.13 20.75
C GLY A 201 -4.25 14.17 19.72
N PHE A 202 -3.39 13.16 19.68
CA PHE A 202 -2.33 13.01 18.67
C PHE A 202 -2.72 11.98 17.62
N ASN A 203 -2.51 12.33 16.36
CA ASN A 203 -2.68 11.41 15.24
C ASN A 203 -1.44 10.49 15.15
N ILE A 204 -1.65 9.20 15.37
CA ILE A 204 -0.63 8.16 15.24
C ILE A 204 -0.95 7.33 13.99
N TYR A 205 0.02 7.23 13.11
CA TYR A 205 -0.11 6.45 11.88
C TYR A 205 0.41 5.02 12.11
N PRO A 206 -0.46 4.00 12.09
CA PRO A 206 -0.06 2.60 12.21
C PRO A 206 1.11 2.19 11.33
N SER A 207 1.15 2.68 10.09
CA SER A 207 2.22 2.39 9.13
C SER A 207 3.61 2.80 9.62
N ASP A 208 3.74 3.90 10.37
CA ASP A 208 5.02 4.33 10.93
C ASP A 208 5.53 3.32 11.96
N LEU A 209 4.63 2.85 12.83
CA LEU A 209 4.94 1.83 13.83
C LEU A 209 5.22 0.47 13.21
N GLU A 210 4.47 0.09 12.19
CA GLU A 210 4.69 -1.13 11.40
C GLU A 210 6.07 -1.11 10.72
N ALA A 211 6.46 0.05 10.17
CA ALA A 211 7.79 0.21 9.56
C ALA A 211 8.93 0.06 10.58
N VAL A 212 8.75 0.54 11.81
CA VAL A 212 9.74 0.36 12.89
C VAL A 212 9.78 -1.09 13.37
N LEU A 213 8.62 -1.75 13.52
CA LEU A 213 8.53 -3.18 13.87
C LEU A 213 9.29 -4.07 12.88
N LEU A 214 9.11 -3.81 11.58
CA LEU A 214 9.76 -4.56 10.50
C LEU A 214 11.29 -4.33 10.41
N GLN A 215 11.85 -3.33 11.10
CA GLN A 215 13.31 -3.18 11.23
C GLN A 215 13.95 -4.19 12.19
N HIS A 216 13.14 -4.81 13.07
CA HIS A 216 13.65 -5.84 13.97
C HIS A 216 13.85 -7.15 13.20
N PRO A 217 15.06 -7.78 13.25
CA PRO A 217 15.37 -8.95 12.42
C PRO A 217 14.52 -10.18 12.72
N GLY A 218 13.92 -10.22 13.92
CA GLY A 218 13.03 -11.28 14.35
C GLY A 218 11.57 -11.11 13.91
N VAL A 219 11.18 -9.96 13.35
CA VAL A 219 9.79 -9.70 12.88
C VAL A 219 9.66 -10.05 11.41
N VAL A 220 8.73 -10.94 11.09
CA VAL A 220 8.41 -11.37 9.73
C VAL A 220 7.30 -10.51 9.14
N GLU A 221 6.24 -10.28 9.94
CA GLU A 221 5.10 -9.44 9.56
C GLU A 221 4.64 -8.62 10.77
N ALA A 222 4.08 -7.45 10.51
CA ALA A 222 3.56 -6.57 11.53
C ALA A 222 2.28 -5.88 11.05
N ALA A 223 1.34 -5.65 11.98
CA ALA A 223 0.19 -4.78 11.81
C ALA A 223 -0.07 -4.04 13.12
N VAL A 224 -0.43 -2.77 13.05
CA VAL A 224 -0.78 -1.94 14.21
C VAL A 224 -2.20 -1.45 14.06
N ILE A 225 -2.95 -1.47 15.17
CA ILE A 225 -4.33 -0.96 15.25
C ILE A 225 -4.50 -0.10 16.49
N GLY A 226 -5.51 0.76 16.48
CA GLY A 226 -6.02 1.43 17.68
C GLY A 226 -6.88 0.46 18.49
N ALA A 227 -6.64 0.41 19.79
CA ALA A 227 -7.50 -0.24 20.77
C ALA A 227 -8.06 0.82 21.73
N PRO A 228 -9.30 0.64 22.23
CA PRO A 228 -9.88 1.56 23.20
C PRO A 228 -8.99 1.74 24.44
N SER A 229 -8.87 2.97 24.94
CA SER A 229 -8.15 3.33 26.16
C SER A 229 -8.94 4.34 26.96
N GLU A 230 -9.19 4.08 28.24
CA GLU A 230 -9.87 5.02 29.11
C GLU A 230 -9.07 6.32 29.32
N GLU A 231 -7.74 6.24 29.29
CA GLU A 231 -6.85 7.37 29.53
C GLU A 231 -6.62 8.22 28.26
N TRP A 232 -6.54 7.56 27.08
CA TRP A 232 -6.07 8.21 25.85
C TRP A 232 -7.10 8.23 24.71
N GLY A 233 -8.32 7.69 24.93
CA GLY A 233 -9.31 7.43 23.88
C GLY A 233 -8.95 6.17 23.10
N GLU A 234 -7.83 6.19 22.42
CA GLU A 234 -7.22 5.01 21.79
C GLU A 234 -5.75 4.86 22.18
N THR A 235 -5.24 3.64 22.08
CA THR A 235 -3.81 3.32 22.25
C THR A 235 -3.34 2.36 21.17
N PRO A 236 -2.12 2.50 20.64
CA PRO A 236 -1.63 1.59 19.60
C PRO A 236 -1.30 0.21 20.19
N VAL A 237 -1.79 -0.82 19.49
CA VAL A 237 -1.53 -2.24 19.76
C VAL A 237 -0.96 -2.89 18.51
N GLY A 238 0.19 -3.56 18.64
CA GLY A 238 0.84 -4.27 17.53
C GLY A 238 0.48 -5.76 17.51
N PHE A 239 0.34 -6.30 16.31
CA PHE A 239 0.29 -7.74 16.01
C PHE A 239 1.50 -8.09 15.17
N VAL A 240 2.21 -9.16 15.53
CA VAL A 240 3.43 -9.58 14.85
C VAL A 240 3.47 -11.07 14.58
N VAL A 241 4.06 -11.43 13.45
CA VAL A 241 4.54 -12.78 13.17
C VAL A 241 6.04 -12.76 13.43
N LEU A 242 6.49 -13.60 14.36
CA LEU A 242 7.88 -13.66 14.80
C LEU A 242 8.60 -14.89 14.23
N ARG A 243 9.92 -14.80 14.15
CA ARG A 243 10.79 -15.96 13.94
C ARG A 243 10.92 -16.75 15.24
N ASP A 244 11.18 -18.03 15.12
CA ASP A 244 11.36 -18.91 16.28
C ASP A 244 12.39 -18.35 17.28
N GLY A 245 12.04 -18.41 18.56
CA GLY A 245 12.91 -18.00 19.66
C GLY A 245 12.94 -16.50 19.98
N ILE A 246 12.24 -15.67 19.24
CA ILE A 246 12.12 -14.22 19.50
C ILE A 246 10.95 -13.97 20.44
N LYS A 247 11.14 -13.10 21.44
CA LYS A 247 10.10 -12.74 22.42
C LYS A 247 9.45 -11.40 22.09
N THR A 248 8.15 -11.32 22.29
CA THR A 248 7.37 -10.07 22.09
C THR A 248 7.88 -8.92 22.92
N GLU A 249 8.36 -9.18 24.16
CA GLU A 249 8.90 -8.15 25.05
C GLU A 249 10.16 -7.48 24.48
N GLU A 250 11.02 -8.28 23.86
CA GLU A 250 12.25 -7.78 23.20
C GLU A 250 11.89 -6.83 22.04
N VAL A 251 10.94 -7.26 21.18
CA VAL A 251 10.48 -6.47 20.04
C VAL A 251 9.76 -5.21 20.52
N LEU A 252 8.93 -5.30 21.56
CA LEU A 252 8.23 -4.16 22.16
C LEU A 252 9.22 -3.12 22.70
N MET A 253 10.25 -3.54 23.43
CA MET A 253 11.32 -2.65 23.90
C MET A 253 12.05 -1.99 22.73
N PHE A 254 12.39 -2.77 21.70
CA PHE A 254 13.07 -2.25 20.51
C PHE A 254 12.25 -1.14 19.84
N VAL A 255 10.97 -1.38 19.55
CA VAL A 255 10.08 -0.37 18.93
C VAL A 255 9.95 0.85 19.82
N ASN A 256 9.61 0.67 21.10
CA ASN A 256 9.35 1.76 22.02
C ASN A 256 10.60 2.60 22.34
N SER A 257 11.80 2.09 22.04
CA SER A 257 13.05 2.86 22.10
C SER A 257 13.27 3.78 20.89
N LYS A 258 12.60 3.51 19.76
CA LYS A 258 12.78 4.23 18.48
C LYS A 258 11.69 5.25 18.18
N VAL A 259 10.59 5.21 18.92
CA VAL A 259 9.42 6.08 18.69
C VAL A 259 9.21 7.08 19.83
N GLY A 260 8.50 8.17 19.55
CA GLY A 260 8.15 9.18 20.54
C GLY A 260 7.21 8.61 21.64
N LYS A 261 7.14 9.26 22.80
CA LYS A 261 6.34 8.78 23.93
C LYS A 261 4.86 8.55 23.57
N THR A 262 4.29 9.42 22.76
CA THR A 262 2.90 9.35 22.29
C THR A 262 2.64 8.22 21.32
N GLN A 263 3.66 7.75 20.61
CA GLN A 263 3.55 6.69 19.60
C GLN A 263 3.86 5.29 20.16
N ARG A 264 4.20 5.18 21.45
CA ARG A 264 4.58 3.88 22.04
C ARG A 264 3.46 2.88 21.95
N LEU A 265 3.82 1.66 21.52
CA LEU A 265 2.90 0.53 21.59
C LEU A 265 2.60 0.19 23.06
N ASN A 266 1.32 0.07 23.38
CA ASN A 266 0.85 -0.39 24.70
C ASN A 266 1.20 -1.87 24.91
N ARG A 267 0.96 -2.68 23.89
CA ARG A 267 1.29 -4.11 23.88
C ARG A 267 1.58 -4.63 22.50
N LEU A 268 2.24 -5.78 22.45
CA LEU A 268 2.53 -6.52 21.24
C LEU A 268 1.94 -7.93 21.38
N ILE A 269 1.21 -8.40 20.38
CA ILE A 269 0.54 -9.69 20.35
C ILE A 269 1.17 -10.51 19.24
N GLU A 270 1.71 -11.68 19.61
CA GLU A 270 2.20 -12.65 18.64
C GLU A 270 1.04 -13.41 18.01
N THR A 271 1.11 -13.62 16.70
CA THR A 271 0.17 -14.41 15.92
C THR A 271 0.90 -15.28 14.91
N GLY A 272 0.37 -16.45 14.59
CA GLY A 272 0.96 -17.33 13.55
C GLY A 272 0.85 -16.74 12.15
N GLU A 273 -0.19 -15.96 11.89
CA GLU A 273 -0.39 -15.25 10.61
C GLU A 273 -1.27 -14.00 10.83
N LEU A 274 -1.14 -13.02 9.95
CA LEU A 274 -2.05 -11.87 9.91
C LEU A 274 -3.25 -12.17 9.00
N PRO A 275 -4.49 -11.84 9.42
CA PRO A 275 -5.68 -12.04 8.59
C PRO A 275 -5.58 -11.21 7.30
N ARG A 276 -5.85 -11.85 6.16
CA ARG A 276 -5.71 -11.21 4.85
C ARG A 276 -6.90 -11.46 3.94
N SER A 277 -7.21 -10.46 3.13
CA SER A 277 -8.14 -10.59 2.01
C SER A 277 -7.55 -11.49 0.92
N ALA A 278 -8.40 -11.91 -0.04
CA ALA A 278 -7.99 -12.71 -1.20
C ALA A 278 -6.87 -12.08 -2.04
N ILE A 279 -6.74 -10.74 -2.00
CA ILE A 279 -5.68 -9.97 -2.68
C ILE A 279 -4.47 -9.69 -1.78
N GLY A 280 -4.39 -10.31 -0.59
CA GLY A 280 -3.24 -10.23 0.32
C GLY A 280 -3.20 -8.98 1.23
N LYS A 281 -4.26 -8.15 1.27
CA LYS A 281 -4.34 -7.00 2.16
C LYS A 281 -4.65 -7.44 3.59
N VAL A 282 -3.92 -6.93 4.59
CA VAL A 282 -4.23 -7.18 6.02
C VAL A 282 -5.60 -6.62 6.38
N LEU A 283 -6.39 -7.43 7.06
CA LEU A 283 -7.75 -7.10 7.51
C LEU A 283 -7.71 -6.57 8.94
N LYS A 284 -7.31 -5.30 9.12
CA LYS A 284 -7.20 -4.65 10.45
C LYS A 284 -8.49 -4.69 11.26
N ARG A 285 -9.65 -4.77 10.60
CA ARG A 285 -10.93 -4.93 11.29
C ARG A 285 -10.97 -6.26 12.06
N GLU A 286 -10.55 -7.37 11.46
CA GLU A 286 -10.53 -8.67 12.14
C GLU A 286 -9.56 -8.68 13.33
N LEU A 287 -8.45 -7.93 13.24
CA LEU A 287 -7.54 -7.75 14.38
C LEU A 287 -8.20 -6.94 15.51
N ARG A 288 -8.99 -5.91 15.20
CA ARG A 288 -9.76 -5.16 16.21
C ARG A 288 -10.81 -6.05 16.87
N ASP A 289 -11.56 -6.82 16.06
CA ASP A 289 -12.60 -7.72 16.54
C ASP A 289 -12.02 -8.83 17.47
N SER A 290 -10.73 -9.18 17.32
CA SER A 290 -10.06 -10.16 18.19
C SER A 290 -9.63 -9.61 19.56
N LEU A 291 -9.71 -8.28 19.78
CA LEU A 291 -9.40 -7.65 21.07
C LEU A 291 -10.60 -7.50 21.99
N THR A 292 -11.80 -7.67 21.45
CA THR A 292 -13.08 -7.62 22.19
C THR A 292 -13.49 -9.01 22.64
#